data_adaaeceab22390c1ba78a90c22db8c67
#
_entry.id   adaaeceab22390c1ba78a90c22db8c67
#
_cell.length_a   1.000
_cell.length_b   1.000
_cell.length_c   1.000
_cell.angle_alpha   90.00
_cell.angle_beta   90.00
_cell.angle_gamma   90.00
#
_symmetry.space_group_name_H-M   'P 1'
#
loop_
_entity.id
_entity.type
_entity.pdbx_description
1 polymer ?
#
loop_
_entity_poly.entity_id
_entity_poly.type
_entity_poly.pdbx_seq_one_letter_code
_entity_poly.pdbx_strand_id
1 'polypeptide(L)'
;MALSEGKTVNRKKEGDWITYYANGNKRSEGAYKKGTKDGKWIQYFKDGNISSEGQFKNGEYVNWYVTYFENGHKKWEGDYGPHVGKSHDGRKEGEWACYSATDGKTVWRTITYKHGARTRPDEHPLGLCSRCGNPIHDPDTDRCPEC
;
A
#
# COMPACT_ATOMS: atom_id res chain seq x y z
N MET A 1 -15.31 15.43 -19.54
CA MET A 1 -15.24 14.05 -18.98
C MET A 1 -15.10 14.14 -17.47
N ALA A 2 -16.02 13.54 -16.70
CA ALA A 2 -15.84 13.49 -15.24
C ALA A 2 -14.73 12.48 -14.93
N LEU A 3 -13.62 12.94 -14.35
CA LEU A 3 -12.53 12.09 -13.90
C LEU A 3 -12.79 11.49 -12.50
N SER A 4 -13.97 11.75 -11.93
CA SER A 4 -14.41 11.22 -10.64
C SER A 4 -15.92 11.19 -10.53
N GLU A 5 -16.42 10.17 -9.83
CA GLU A 5 -17.85 9.97 -9.54
C GLU A 5 -18.04 9.74 -8.04
N GLY A 6 -19.11 10.35 -7.48
CA GLY A 6 -19.45 10.19 -6.07
C GLY A 6 -20.38 11.29 -5.59
N LYS A 7 -20.92 11.11 -4.39
CA LYS A 7 -21.85 12.04 -3.76
C LYS A 7 -21.14 13.04 -2.86
N THR A 8 -21.61 14.27 -2.85
CA THR A 8 -21.19 15.28 -1.88
C THR A 8 -22.36 15.68 -0.98
N VAL A 9 -22.09 15.86 0.30
CA VAL A 9 -23.04 16.39 1.29
C VAL A 9 -22.37 17.53 2.03
N ASN A 10 -23.01 18.69 2.09
CA ASN A 10 -22.44 19.89 2.69
C ASN A 10 -21.03 20.23 2.17
N ARG A 11 -20.82 20.12 0.84
CA ARG A 11 -19.54 20.33 0.14
C ARG A 11 -18.42 19.34 0.52
N LYS A 12 -18.74 18.24 1.22
CA LYS A 12 -17.80 17.18 1.55
C LYS A 12 -18.15 15.90 0.80
N LYS A 13 -17.14 15.15 0.42
CA LYS A 13 -17.33 13.81 -0.18
C LYS A 13 -17.97 12.88 0.84
N GLU A 14 -18.96 12.10 0.38
CA GLU A 14 -19.70 11.15 1.20
C GLU A 14 -20.02 9.89 0.41
N GLY A 15 -19.92 8.71 1.05
CA GLY A 15 -20.20 7.43 0.42
C GLY A 15 -19.14 7.03 -0.62
N ASP A 16 -19.52 6.15 -1.53
CA ASP A 16 -18.64 5.57 -2.52
C ASP A 16 -18.15 6.60 -3.54
N TRP A 17 -16.87 6.56 -3.82
CA TRP A 17 -16.19 7.42 -4.79
C TRP A 17 -15.29 6.61 -5.70
N ILE A 18 -15.35 6.92 -6.99
CA ILE A 18 -14.48 6.35 -8.01
C ILE A 18 -13.77 7.50 -8.72
N THR A 19 -12.48 7.35 -8.98
CA THR A 19 -11.72 8.23 -9.85
C THR A 19 -11.18 7.45 -11.04
N TYR A 20 -10.95 8.12 -12.15
CA TYR A 20 -10.54 7.51 -13.41
C TYR A 20 -9.25 8.14 -13.92
N TYR A 21 -8.50 7.36 -14.66
CA TYR A 21 -7.43 7.83 -15.52
C TYR A 21 -8.00 8.47 -16.79
N ALA A 22 -7.18 9.24 -17.50
CA ALA A 22 -7.56 9.84 -18.78
C ALA A 22 -7.96 8.82 -19.86
N ASN A 23 -7.48 7.56 -19.77
CA ASN A 23 -7.83 6.46 -20.65
C ASN A 23 -9.19 5.79 -20.31
N GLY A 24 -9.89 6.28 -19.27
CA GLY A 24 -11.18 5.74 -18.84
C GLY A 24 -11.11 4.60 -17.82
N ASN A 25 -9.95 4.03 -17.58
CA ASN A 25 -9.79 3.00 -16.55
C ASN A 25 -9.88 3.59 -15.15
N LYS A 26 -10.40 2.80 -14.20
CA LYS A 26 -10.42 3.22 -12.79
C LYS A 26 -9.00 3.52 -12.31
N ARG A 27 -8.87 4.60 -11.55
CA ARG A 27 -7.64 4.98 -10.87
C ARG A 27 -7.68 4.63 -9.39
N SER A 28 -8.81 4.89 -8.74
CA SER A 28 -9.04 4.51 -7.35
C SER A 28 -10.53 4.43 -7.04
N GLU A 29 -10.88 3.59 -6.07
CA GLU A 29 -12.23 3.52 -5.53
C GLU A 29 -12.20 3.24 -4.03
N GLY A 30 -13.24 3.74 -3.34
CA GLY A 30 -13.41 3.57 -1.91
C GLY A 30 -14.45 4.54 -1.36
N ALA A 31 -14.67 4.51 -0.06
CA ALA A 31 -15.66 5.35 0.58
C ALA A 31 -15.05 6.58 1.26
N TYR A 32 -15.81 7.66 1.25
CA TYR A 32 -15.58 8.85 2.06
C TYR A 32 -16.65 8.98 3.15
N LYS A 33 -16.24 9.46 4.31
CA LYS A 33 -17.10 9.84 5.41
C LYS A 33 -16.73 11.25 5.88
N LYS A 34 -17.67 12.17 5.76
CA LYS A 34 -17.47 13.60 6.11
C LYS A 34 -16.24 14.24 5.44
N GLY A 35 -15.91 13.80 4.22
CA GLY A 35 -14.80 14.31 3.42
C GLY A 35 -13.45 13.62 3.63
N THR A 36 -13.37 12.63 4.51
CA THR A 36 -12.16 11.82 4.73
C THR A 36 -12.34 10.39 4.26
N LYS A 37 -11.27 9.74 3.83
CA LYS A 37 -11.31 8.32 3.45
C LYS A 37 -11.67 7.46 4.65
N ASP A 38 -12.61 6.52 4.47
CA ASP A 38 -13.07 5.59 5.50
C ASP A 38 -13.40 4.24 4.85
N GLY A 39 -12.94 3.14 5.43
CA GLY A 39 -13.15 1.80 4.90
C GLY A 39 -12.10 1.34 3.89
N LYS A 40 -12.44 0.33 3.10
CA LYS A 40 -11.55 -0.24 2.09
C LYS A 40 -11.34 0.73 0.93
N TRP A 41 -10.07 0.87 0.50
CA TRP A 41 -9.67 1.62 -0.68
C TRP A 41 -8.83 0.75 -1.60
N ILE A 42 -9.10 0.85 -2.89
CA ILE A 42 -8.37 0.16 -3.96
C ILE A 42 -7.80 1.20 -4.91
N GLN A 43 -6.55 1.03 -5.29
CA GLN A 43 -5.91 1.79 -6.35
C GLN A 43 -5.55 0.85 -7.50
N TYR A 44 -5.54 1.39 -8.70
CA TYR A 44 -5.31 0.63 -9.93
C TYR A 44 -4.15 1.23 -10.71
N PHE A 45 -3.47 0.40 -11.46
CA PHE A 45 -2.57 0.82 -12.54
C PHE A 45 -3.40 1.32 -13.74
N LYS A 46 -2.74 2.01 -14.68
CA LYS A 46 -3.40 2.52 -15.89
C LYS A 46 -3.97 1.42 -16.79
N ASP A 47 -3.43 0.21 -16.71
CA ASP A 47 -3.90 -0.98 -17.44
C ASP A 47 -5.15 -1.63 -16.81
N GLY A 48 -5.57 -1.18 -15.63
CA GLY A 48 -6.74 -1.68 -14.90
C GLY A 48 -6.43 -2.72 -13.84
N ASN A 49 -5.19 -3.18 -13.72
CA ASN A 49 -4.78 -4.09 -12.64
C ASN A 49 -4.69 -3.36 -11.30
N ILE A 50 -4.94 -4.07 -10.20
CA ILE A 50 -4.83 -3.49 -8.85
C ILE A 50 -3.36 -3.16 -8.57
N SER A 51 -3.08 -1.93 -8.13
CA SER A 51 -1.75 -1.49 -7.69
C SER A 51 -1.58 -1.53 -6.18
N SER A 52 -2.66 -1.23 -5.44
CA SER A 52 -2.66 -1.34 -3.98
C SER A 52 -4.07 -1.42 -3.43
N GLU A 53 -4.19 -2.02 -2.25
CA GLU A 53 -5.42 -2.02 -1.47
C GLU A 53 -5.11 -1.94 0.03
N GLY A 54 -6.01 -1.34 0.78
CA GLY A 54 -5.84 -1.18 2.21
C GLY A 54 -7.06 -0.56 2.87
N GLN A 55 -7.00 -0.39 4.16
CA GLN A 55 -8.07 0.20 4.93
C GLN A 55 -7.71 1.59 5.43
N PHE A 56 -8.70 2.46 5.43
CA PHE A 56 -8.62 3.81 5.96
C PHE A 56 -9.62 4.02 7.09
N LYS A 57 -9.22 4.84 8.06
CA LYS A 57 -10.08 5.37 9.09
C LYS A 57 -9.73 6.85 9.31
N ASN A 58 -10.74 7.71 9.19
CA ASN A 58 -10.54 9.16 9.30
C ASN A 58 -9.42 9.73 8.40
N GLY A 59 -9.21 9.14 7.23
CA GLY A 59 -8.20 9.58 6.26
C GLY A 59 -6.82 8.96 6.42
N GLU A 60 -6.59 8.15 7.44
CA GLU A 60 -5.32 7.49 7.71
C GLU A 60 -5.39 5.98 7.43
N TYR A 61 -4.26 5.38 7.04
CA TYR A 61 -4.17 3.92 6.90
C TYR A 61 -4.31 3.25 8.25
N VAL A 62 -5.07 2.16 8.29
CA VAL A 62 -5.25 1.30 9.46
C VAL A 62 -5.28 -0.16 9.03
N ASN A 63 -4.85 -1.05 9.94
CA ASN A 63 -4.82 -2.48 9.66
C ASN A 63 -3.98 -2.81 8.42
N TRP A 64 -4.39 -3.79 7.64
CA TRP A 64 -3.64 -4.34 6.52
C TRP A 64 -3.52 -3.38 5.32
N TYR A 65 -2.40 -3.49 4.64
CA TYR A 65 -2.12 -2.81 3.38
C TYR A 65 -1.31 -3.73 2.46
N VAL A 66 -1.68 -3.78 1.20
CA VAL A 66 -1.01 -4.60 0.19
C VAL A 66 -0.74 -3.78 -1.06
N THR A 67 0.43 -3.95 -1.64
CA THR A 67 0.76 -3.43 -2.96
C THR A 67 1.08 -4.57 -3.92
N TYR A 68 0.92 -4.30 -5.20
CA TYR A 68 1.12 -5.28 -6.26
C TYR A 68 2.09 -4.75 -7.31
N PHE A 69 2.73 -5.66 -8.03
CA PHE A 69 3.42 -5.39 -9.27
C PHE A 69 2.41 -5.28 -10.42
N GLU A 70 2.80 -4.69 -11.56
CA GLU A 70 1.95 -4.60 -12.75
C GLU A 70 1.52 -5.98 -13.29
N ASN A 71 2.32 -7.03 -13.06
CA ASN A 71 1.97 -8.41 -13.39
C ASN A 71 0.92 -9.06 -12.45
N GLY A 72 0.42 -8.31 -11.45
CA GLY A 72 -0.60 -8.77 -10.49
C GLY A 72 -0.03 -9.53 -9.29
N HIS A 73 1.25 -9.79 -9.23
CA HIS A 73 1.87 -10.41 -8.06
C HIS A 73 1.97 -9.44 -6.90
N LYS A 74 1.84 -9.94 -5.67
CA LYS A 74 2.08 -9.12 -4.48
C LYS A 74 3.49 -8.55 -4.49
N LYS A 75 3.61 -7.28 -4.07
CA LYS A 75 4.89 -6.58 -3.91
C LYS A 75 5.24 -6.39 -2.45
N TRP A 76 4.36 -5.78 -1.70
CA TRP A 76 4.49 -5.56 -0.27
C TRP A 76 3.17 -5.83 0.43
N GLU A 77 3.25 -6.40 1.64
CA GLU A 77 2.11 -6.43 2.56
C GLU A 77 2.57 -6.25 4.00
N GLY A 78 1.69 -5.68 4.81
CA GLY A 78 1.91 -5.45 6.23
C GLY A 78 0.74 -4.71 6.85
N ASP A 79 0.89 -4.40 8.12
CA ASP A 79 -0.12 -3.70 8.89
C ASP A 79 0.30 -2.28 9.24
N TYR A 80 -0.66 -1.38 9.18
CA TYR A 80 -0.60 -0.10 9.88
C TYR A 80 -1.21 -0.28 11.26
N GLY A 81 -0.63 0.38 12.26
CA GLY A 81 -1.01 0.20 13.65
C GLY A 81 -2.52 0.30 13.90
N PRO A 82 -3.01 -0.44 14.89
CA PRO A 82 -4.44 -0.45 15.21
C PRO A 82 -4.92 0.92 15.64
N HIS A 83 -6.17 1.20 15.30
CA HIS A 83 -6.86 2.40 15.74
C HIS A 83 -7.16 2.35 17.27
N VAL A 84 -6.13 2.46 18.09
CA VAL A 84 -6.25 2.45 19.55
C VAL A 84 -5.89 3.82 20.13
N GLY A 85 -6.89 4.59 20.54
CA GLY A 85 -6.72 5.87 21.24
C GLY A 85 -6.53 7.09 20.34
N LYS A 86 -5.96 8.15 20.88
CA LYS A 86 -5.92 9.49 20.29
C LYS A 86 -4.82 9.72 19.24
N SER A 87 -4.03 8.72 18.89
CA SER A 87 -2.93 8.88 17.95
C SER A 87 -2.92 7.77 16.90
N HIS A 88 -3.66 8.00 15.82
CA HIS A 88 -3.44 7.30 14.58
C HIS A 88 -2.60 8.21 13.73
N ASP A 89 -1.43 7.75 13.43
CA ASP A 89 -0.50 8.46 12.59
C ASP A 89 -0.25 7.72 11.26
N GLY A 90 -1.09 6.71 10.94
CA GLY A 90 -0.93 5.91 9.73
C GLY A 90 0.45 5.26 9.63
N ARG A 91 1.07 4.93 10.78
CA ARG A 91 2.42 4.37 10.80
C ARG A 91 2.42 2.86 10.63
N LYS A 92 3.42 2.37 9.90
CA LYS A 92 3.67 0.94 9.76
C LYS A 92 3.92 0.30 11.12
N GLU A 93 3.35 -0.89 11.33
CA GLU A 93 3.50 -1.66 12.57
C GLU A 93 3.72 -3.14 12.23
N GLY A 94 4.51 -3.84 13.06
CA GLY A 94 4.78 -5.26 12.89
C GLY A 94 5.64 -5.60 11.68
N GLU A 95 5.48 -6.80 11.16
CA GLU A 95 6.25 -7.32 10.04
C GLU A 95 5.65 -6.90 8.70
N TRP A 96 6.50 -6.36 7.84
CA TRP A 96 6.19 -6.03 6.46
C TRP A 96 6.98 -6.95 5.54
N ALA A 97 6.29 -7.70 4.71
CA ALA A 97 6.90 -8.64 3.77
C ALA A 97 6.98 -8.05 2.37
N CYS A 98 8.13 -8.20 1.72
CA CYS A 98 8.31 -7.95 0.28
C CYS A 98 8.40 -9.27 -0.46
N TYR A 99 7.68 -9.37 -1.55
CA TYR A 99 7.56 -10.58 -2.35
C TYR A 99 8.34 -10.50 -3.66
N SER A 100 8.75 -11.66 -4.15
CA SER A 100 9.34 -11.79 -5.47
C SER A 100 8.34 -11.39 -6.56
N ALA A 101 8.79 -10.57 -7.51
CA ALA A 101 8.00 -10.22 -8.69
C ALA A 101 7.75 -11.41 -9.62
N THR A 102 8.56 -12.47 -9.51
CA THR A 102 8.49 -13.64 -10.39
C THR A 102 7.31 -14.55 -10.07
N ASP A 103 7.07 -14.81 -8.77
CA ASP A 103 6.04 -15.76 -8.33
C ASP A 103 4.98 -15.13 -7.39
N GLY A 104 5.25 -13.94 -6.85
CA GLY A 104 4.37 -13.25 -5.89
C GLY A 104 4.15 -14.00 -4.58
N LYS A 105 4.95 -15.01 -4.29
CA LYS A 105 4.81 -15.91 -3.13
C LYS A 105 6.07 -15.98 -2.29
N THR A 106 7.24 -16.00 -2.93
CA THR A 106 8.52 -16.04 -2.22
C THR A 106 8.76 -14.72 -1.53
N VAL A 107 8.81 -14.74 -0.19
CA VAL A 107 9.23 -13.58 0.60
C VAL A 107 10.75 -13.46 0.49
N TRP A 108 11.21 -12.40 -0.14
CA TRP A 108 12.63 -12.15 -0.26
C TRP A 108 13.18 -11.18 0.79
N ARG A 109 12.29 -10.43 1.45
CA ARG A 109 12.66 -9.49 2.50
C ARG A 109 11.52 -9.27 3.49
N THR A 110 11.85 -9.19 4.78
CA THR A 110 10.93 -8.78 5.83
C THR A 110 11.52 -7.62 6.61
N ILE A 111 10.71 -6.60 6.88
CA ILE A 111 11.09 -5.43 7.68
C ILE A 111 10.12 -5.35 8.86
N THR A 112 10.65 -5.22 10.07
CA THR A 112 9.81 -5.01 11.26
C THR A 112 9.76 -3.55 11.63
N TYR A 113 8.56 -3.03 11.83
CA TYR A 113 8.29 -1.66 12.25
C TYR A 113 7.64 -1.63 13.64
N LYS A 114 7.99 -0.60 14.40
CA LYS A 114 7.31 -0.23 15.65
C LYS A 114 7.07 1.27 15.65
N HIS A 115 5.80 1.67 15.67
CA HIS A 115 5.40 3.07 15.56
C HIS A 115 6.01 3.81 14.36
N GLY A 116 6.11 3.11 13.23
CA GLY A 116 6.70 3.63 11.99
C GLY A 116 8.22 3.58 11.90
N ALA A 117 8.93 3.30 12.98
CA ALA A 117 10.38 3.13 12.99
C ALA A 117 10.77 1.66 12.74
N ARG A 118 11.81 1.44 11.93
CA ARG A 118 12.38 0.10 11.75
C ARG A 118 13.03 -0.36 13.05
N THR A 119 12.73 -1.59 13.49
CA THR A 119 13.26 -2.15 14.74
C THR A 119 14.37 -3.17 14.55
N ARG A 120 14.51 -3.71 13.33
CA ARG A 120 15.55 -4.66 12.96
C ARG A 120 16.12 -4.32 11.59
N PRO A 121 17.44 -4.47 11.39
CA PRO A 121 18.01 -4.43 10.05
C PRO A 121 17.43 -5.60 9.22
N ASP A 122 17.27 -5.35 7.93
CA ASP A 122 16.80 -6.38 7.02
C ASP A 122 17.83 -7.49 6.91
N GLU A 123 17.48 -8.66 7.35
CA GLU A 123 18.25 -9.87 7.07
C GLU A 123 17.63 -10.58 5.88
N HIS A 124 18.22 -10.41 4.70
CA HIS A 124 17.98 -11.31 3.60
C HIS A 124 18.81 -12.57 3.83
N PRO A 125 18.23 -13.78 3.80
CA PRO A 125 18.96 -15.01 4.10
C PRO A 125 20.21 -15.24 3.24
N LEU A 126 20.30 -14.59 2.10
CA LEU A 126 21.40 -14.75 1.15
C LEU A 126 22.15 -13.46 0.83
N GLY A 127 21.77 -12.31 1.40
CA GLY A 127 22.40 -11.01 1.11
C GLY A 127 22.29 -10.55 -0.33
N LEU A 128 21.52 -11.23 -1.16
CA LEU A 128 21.34 -10.96 -2.58
C LEU A 128 19.86 -10.77 -2.91
N CYS A 129 19.56 -9.87 -3.82
CA CYS A 129 18.22 -9.73 -4.38
C CYS A 129 17.87 -10.96 -5.22
N SER A 130 16.78 -11.65 -4.91
CA SER A 130 16.35 -12.85 -5.64
C SER A 130 15.99 -12.59 -7.10
N ARG A 131 15.78 -11.33 -7.48
CA ARG A 131 15.42 -10.93 -8.84
C ARG A 131 16.62 -10.63 -9.72
N CYS A 132 17.63 -9.93 -9.19
CA CYS A 132 18.79 -9.47 -9.97
C CYS A 132 20.12 -10.07 -9.51
N GLY A 133 20.14 -10.84 -8.40
CA GLY A 133 21.36 -11.43 -7.85
C GLY A 133 22.36 -10.41 -7.28
N ASN A 134 22.00 -9.12 -7.26
CA ASN A 134 22.88 -8.07 -6.77
C ASN A 134 22.86 -7.98 -5.24
N PRO A 135 24.01 -7.65 -4.60
CA PRO A 135 24.04 -7.39 -3.16
C PRO A 135 23.10 -6.25 -2.80
N ILE A 136 22.35 -6.42 -1.72
CA ILE A 136 21.50 -5.37 -1.18
C ILE A 136 22.38 -4.41 -0.39
N HIS A 137 22.81 -3.32 -1.03
CA HIS A 137 23.82 -2.42 -0.47
C HIS A 137 23.28 -1.20 0.29
N ASP A 138 21.96 -0.95 0.29
CA ASP A 138 21.44 0.26 0.90
C ASP A 138 20.51 -0.04 2.08
N PRO A 139 20.97 0.15 3.33
CA PRO A 139 20.13 -0.03 4.51
C PRO A 139 19.07 1.08 4.69
N ASP A 140 19.19 2.21 3.98
CA ASP A 140 18.35 3.39 4.19
C ASP A 140 17.25 3.57 3.12
N THR A 141 17.33 2.84 2.02
CA THR A 141 16.27 2.86 1.00
C THR A 141 15.39 1.63 1.10
N ASP A 142 14.09 1.84 1.29
CA ASP A 142 13.05 0.78 1.26
C ASP A 142 12.90 0.14 -0.14
N ARG A 143 13.90 0.25 -1.01
CA ARG A 143 13.86 -0.20 -2.39
C ARG A 143 15.03 -1.11 -2.69
N CYS A 144 14.75 -2.32 -3.14
CA CYS A 144 15.65 -2.92 -4.09
C CYS A 144 15.67 -1.99 -5.32
N PRO A 145 16.84 -1.56 -5.81
CA PRO A 145 16.95 -0.66 -6.97
C PRO A 145 16.19 -1.16 -8.21
N GLU A 146 15.86 -2.43 -8.24
CA GLU A 146 15.20 -3.13 -9.35
C GLU A 146 13.79 -3.67 -9.02
N CYS A 147 13.30 -3.46 -7.82
CA CYS A 147 11.90 -3.65 -7.43
C CYS A 147 11.21 -2.30 -7.29
#